data_0674721b65039905d2d7dd09d05fc5bd
#
_entry.id   0674721b65039905d2d7dd09d05fc5bd
#
_cell.length_a   1.000
_cell.length_b   1.000
_cell.length_c   1.000
_cell.angle_alpha   90.00
_cell.angle_beta   90.00
_cell.angle_gamma   90.00
#
_symmetry.space_group_name_H-M   'P 1'
#
loop_
_entity.id
_entity.type
_entity.pdbx_description
1 polymer ?
#
loop_
_entity_poly.entity_id
_entity_poly.type
_entity_poly.pdbx_seq_one_letter_code
_entity_poly.pdbx_strand_id
1 'polypeptide(L)'
;MKRLTVLIGAALLSLQLVAHEYKLWYDQPAMTWTQALPIGNGVMGGMVFGTPAVEHIQLNEETIWAGQPNQVIHPKAKETLPKVRQLIFEGRYKEAEQLANDKVMPVGANKNMGMPYQPFGDLYIAMPGHADYSHYERELDLDHARVLVKYQKDGKDLILEMKQ
;
A
#
# COMPACT_ATOMS: atom_id res chain seq x y z
N MET A 1 -29.87 -44.61 -26.55
CA MET A 1 -30.05 -43.18 -26.21
C MET A 1 -29.89 -42.88 -24.70
N LYS A 2 -30.32 -43.76 -23.77
CA LYS A 2 -30.21 -43.49 -22.30
C LYS A 2 -28.78 -43.42 -21.71
N ARG A 3 -27.77 -44.08 -22.33
CA ARG A 3 -26.39 -44.08 -21.83
C ARG A 3 -25.59 -42.84 -22.21
N LEU A 4 -25.98 -42.15 -23.27
CA LEU A 4 -25.29 -40.91 -23.70
C LEU A 4 -25.66 -39.71 -22.83
N THR A 5 -26.91 -39.66 -22.33
CA THR A 5 -27.42 -38.59 -21.47
C THR A 5 -26.75 -38.60 -20.08
N VAL A 6 -26.37 -39.76 -19.56
CA VAL A 6 -25.70 -39.88 -18.27
C VAL A 6 -24.24 -39.42 -18.32
N LEU A 7 -23.56 -39.66 -19.46
CA LEU A 7 -22.17 -39.21 -19.64
C LEU A 7 -22.04 -37.69 -19.79
N ILE A 8 -23.00 -37.03 -20.41
CA ILE A 8 -23.04 -35.55 -20.55
C ILE A 8 -23.36 -34.91 -19.18
N GLY A 9 -24.22 -35.52 -18.36
CA GLY A 9 -24.49 -35.04 -17.00
C GLY A 9 -23.29 -35.15 -16.04
N ALA A 10 -22.50 -36.19 -16.18
CA ALA A 10 -21.29 -36.36 -15.35
C ALA A 10 -20.14 -35.41 -15.74
N ALA A 11 -20.06 -35.02 -17.03
CA ALA A 11 -19.03 -34.06 -17.49
C ALA A 11 -19.35 -32.59 -17.07
N LEU A 12 -20.60 -32.26 -16.80
CA LEU A 12 -21.02 -30.93 -16.34
C LEU A 12 -20.81 -30.71 -14.83
N LEU A 13 -20.67 -31.79 -14.05
CA LEU A 13 -20.42 -31.69 -12.59
C LEU A 13 -18.95 -31.48 -12.22
N SER A 14 -18.01 -31.54 -13.16
CA SER A 14 -16.57 -31.41 -12.89
C SER A 14 -16.01 -30.00 -13.11
N LEU A 15 -16.82 -29.03 -13.49
CA LEU A 15 -16.44 -27.61 -13.42
C LEU A 15 -16.65 -27.10 -11.98
N GLN A 16 -15.87 -27.61 -11.06
CA GLN A 16 -15.66 -26.90 -9.80
C GLN A 16 -14.91 -25.61 -10.13
N LEU A 17 -15.63 -24.50 -10.09
CA LEU A 17 -15.04 -23.17 -10.01
C LEU A 17 -14.12 -23.18 -8.78
N VAL A 18 -12.82 -23.33 -8.98
CA VAL A 18 -11.83 -23.05 -7.95
C VAL A 18 -11.98 -21.56 -7.67
N ALA A 19 -12.64 -21.22 -6.57
CA ALA A 19 -12.66 -19.86 -6.07
C ALA A 19 -11.20 -19.49 -5.80
N HIS A 20 -10.66 -18.56 -6.58
CA HIS A 20 -9.31 -18.08 -6.38
C HIS A 20 -9.36 -17.08 -5.23
N GLU A 21 -8.90 -17.49 -4.06
CA GLU A 21 -8.74 -16.59 -2.93
C GLU A 21 -7.55 -15.67 -3.21
N TYR A 22 -7.81 -14.37 -3.31
CA TYR A 22 -6.77 -13.36 -3.44
C TYR A 22 -6.26 -12.98 -2.06
N LYS A 23 -5.16 -13.63 -1.62
CA LYS A 23 -4.54 -13.35 -0.33
C LYS A 23 -3.02 -13.36 -0.39
N LEU A 24 -2.41 -12.54 0.47
CA LEU A 24 -1.00 -12.64 0.84
C LEU A 24 -0.94 -13.23 2.25
N TRP A 25 -0.04 -14.15 2.50
CA TRP A 25 0.11 -14.74 3.82
C TRP A 25 1.57 -14.93 4.22
N TYR A 26 1.83 -14.92 5.52
CA TYR A 26 3.16 -15.03 6.11
C TYR A 26 3.07 -15.78 7.43
N ASP A 27 4.10 -16.55 7.76
CA ASP A 27 4.23 -17.35 8.98
C ASP A 27 4.99 -16.64 10.13
N GLN A 28 5.32 -15.35 9.94
CA GLN A 28 6.04 -14.54 10.92
C GLN A 28 5.51 -13.10 10.96
N PRO A 29 5.58 -12.42 12.13
CA PRO A 29 5.34 -10.98 12.21
C PRO A 29 6.27 -10.17 11.31
N ALA A 30 5.84 -8.98 10.91
CA ALA A 30 6.69 -8.05 10.18
C ALA A 30 7.75 -7.44 11.08
N MET A 31 9.00 -7.42 10.61
CA MET A 31 10.13 -6.77 11.28
C MET A 31 10.43 -5.40 10.70
N THR A 32 9.97 -5.13 9.48
CA THR A 32 10.18 -3.88 8.76
C THR A 32 8.88 -3.41 8.13
N TRP A 33 8.81 -2.13 7.82
CA TRP A 33 7.66 -1.52 7.18
C TRP A 33 7.27 -2.21 5.86
N THR A 34 8.25 -2.61 5.06
CA THR A 34 8.03 -3.28 3.76
C THR A 34 7.45 -4.69 3.88
N GLN A 35 7.48 -5.28 5.08
CA GLN A 35 6.88 -6.57 5.37
C GLN A 35 5.47 -6.43 5.97
N ALA A 36 5.10 -5.25 6.46
CA ALA A 36 3.80 -5.01 7.07
C ALA A 36 2.68 -5.09 6.02
N LEU A 37 1.47 -5.43 6.46
CA LEU A 37 0.31 -5.59 5.58
C LEU A 37 -0.53 -4.32 5.57
N PRO A 38 -0.89 -3.79 4.39
CA PRO A 38 -1.64 -2.55 4.29
C PRO A 38 -3.15 -2.76 4.53
N ILE A 39 -3.76 -1.82 5.23
CA ILE A 39 -5.21 -1.57 5.25
C ILE A 39 -5.47 -0.11 4.90
N GLY A 40 -6.62 0.21 4.33
CA GLY A 40 -6.90 1.60 3.99
C GLY A 40 -8.20 1.81 3.22
N ASN A 41 -8.78 3.02 3.35
CA ASN A 41 -10.03 3.43 2.71
C ASN A 41 -9.85 4.55 1.65
N GLY A 42 -8.60 4.86 1.28
CA GLY A 42 -8.28 5.93 0.35
C GLY A 42 -8.01 7.30 1.01
N VAL A 43 -8.41 7.51 2.25
CA VAL A 43 -8.12 8.71 3.05
C VAL A 43 -7.14 8.39 4.16
N MET A 44 -7.44 7.35 4.93
CA MET A 44 -6.56 6.84 5.98
C MET A 44 -5.97 5.51 5.56
N GLY A 45 -4.75 5.25 6.02
CA GLY A 45 -4.07 3.99 5.81
C GLY A 45 -3.37 3.52 7.07
N GLY A 46 -3.13 2.20 7.15
CA GLY A 46 -2.35 1.59 8.22
C GLY A 46 -1.49 0.46 7.68
N MET A 47 -0.29 0.34 8.23
CA MET A 47 0.62 -0.78 7.98
C MET A 47 0.65 -1.66 9.22
N VAL A 48 0.05 -2.85 9.13
CA VAL A 48 -0.12 -3.80 10.24
C VAL A 48 1.08 -4.73 10.31
N PHE A 49 1.76 -4.77 11.46
CA PHE A 49 2.95 -5.60 11.66
C PHE A 49 2.60 -7.02 12.08
N GLY A 50 1.50 -7.22 12.79
CA GLY A 50 0.99 -8.54 13.17
C GLY A 50 1.70 -9.16 14.36
N THR A 51 2.12 -8.38 15.37
CA THR A 51 2.82 -8.91 16.54
C THR A 51 1.83 -9.24 17.67
N PRO A 52 1.70 -10.51 18.12
CA PRO A 52 0.68 -10.90 19.10
C PRO A 52 0.81 -10.23 20.47
N ALA A 53 2.03 -9.99 20.95
CA ALA A 53 2.23 -9.39 22.29
C ALA A 53 2.00 -7.88 22.31
N VAL A 54 2.46 -7.21 21.25
CA VAL A 54 2.29 -5.76 21.09
C VAL A 54 2.08 -5.52 19.60
N GLU A 55 0.84 -5.40 19.18
CA GLU A 55 0.55 -5.05 17.79
C GLU A 55 1.02 -3.64 17.51
N HIS A 56 1.67 -3.46 16.38
CA HIS A 56 2.10 -2.17 15.88
C HIS A 56 1.39 -1.89 14.54
N ILE A 57 0.73 -0.74 14.46
CA ILE A 57 0.09 -0.26 13.25
C ILE A 57 0.62 1.15 12.98
N GLN A 58 1.40 1.31 11.92
CA GLN A 58 1.84 2.62 11.48
C GLN A 58 0.74 3.27 10.66
N LEU A 59 0.28 4.43 11.13
CA LEU A 59 -0.86 5.12 10.55
C LEU A 59 -0.44 6.22 9.58
N ASN A 60 -1.31 6.47 8.62
CA ASN A 60 -1.17 7.51 7.64
C ASN A 60 -2.52 8.17 7.35
N GLU A 61 -2.49 9.46 6.97
CA GLU A 61 -3.66 10.22 6.54
C GLU A 61 -3.23 11.15 5.39
N GLU A 62 -4.01 11.21 4.32
CA GLU A 62 -3.57 11.78 3.03
C GLU A 62 -3.33 13.30 3.05
N THR A 63 -3.92 14.04 3.98
CA THR A 63 -3.85 15.51 4.01
C THR A 63 -2.74 16.07 4.88
N ILE A 64 -1.96 15.23 5.57
CA ILE A 64 -0.92 15.67 6.51
C ILE A 64 0.37 16.03 5.79
N TRP A 65 0.53 17.30 5.49
CA TRP A 65 1.70 17.87 4.83
C TRP A 65 2.35 18.94 5.69
N ALA A 66 3.69 18.95 5.73
CA ALA A 66 4.41 20.06 6.34
C ALA A 66 4.45 21.24 5.38
N GLY A 67 4.14 22.43 5.89
CA GLY A 67 4.23 23.65 5.10
C GLY A 67 2.94 24.45 5.08
N GLN A 68 2.92 25.42 4.19
CA GLN A 68 1.79 26.32 3.99
C GLN A 68 1.62 26.60 2.50
N PRO A 69 0.44 27.02 2.03
CA PRO A 69 0.25 27.43 0.64
C PRO A 69 1.27 28.48 0.26
N ASN A 70 2.02 28.23 -0.79
CA ASN A 70 2.97 29.18 -1.34
C ASN A 70 2.92 29.17 -2.87
N GLN A 71 3.40 30.27 -3.48
CA GLN A 71 3.54 30.36 -4.93
C GLN A 71 5.01 30.15 -5.29
N VAL A 72 5.31 28.95 -5.74
CA VAL A 72 6.68 28.55 -6.11
C VAL A 72 6.95 28.60 -7.61
N ILE A 73 6.03 29.20 -8.37
CA ILE A 73 6.15 29.28 -9.83
C ILE A 73 7.38 30.10 -10.21
N HIS A 74 8.26 29.55 -11.03
CA HIS A 74 9.43 30.27 -11.53
C HIS A 74 8.97 31.45 -12.41
N PRO A 75 9.45 32.67 -12.19
CA PRO A 75 8.98 33.87 -12.93
C PRO A 75 9.11 33.73 -14.45
N LYS A 76 10.12 32.99 -14.92
CA LYS A 76 10.39 32.80 -16.36
C LYS A 76 9.75 31.52 -16.94
N ALA A 77 8.99 30.75 -16.16
CA ALA A 77 8.45 29.48 -16.61
C ALA A 77 7.60 29.62 -17.88
N LYS A 78 6.66 30.56 -17.88
CA LYS A 78 5.77 30.79 -19.01
C LYS A 78 6.52 31.12 -20.31
N GLU A 79 7.53 31.97 -20.23
CA GLU A 79 8.32 32.44 -21.39
C GLU A 79 9.25 31.33 -21.90
N THR A 80 9.77 30.47 -20.98
CA THR A 80 10.76 29.45 -21.30
C THR A 80 10.13 28.16 -21.85
N LEU A 81 8.90 27.83 -21.45
CA LEU A 81 8.24 26.59 -21.81
C LEU A 81 8.18 26.28 -23.33
N PRO A 82 7.91 27.26 -24.23
CA PRO A 82 7.96 27.00 -25.67
C PRO A 82 9.32 26.53 -26.17
N LYS A 83 10.41 27.08 -25.60
CA LYS A 83 11.77 26.66 -25.97
C LYS A 83 12.10 25.26 -25.48
N VAL A 84 11.67 24.87 -24.28
CA VAL A 84 11.81 23.51 -23.77
C VAL A 84 11.10 22.53 -24.70
N ARG A 85 9.86 22.81 -25.11
CA ARG A 85 9.11 21.98 -26.07
C ARG A 85 9.84 21.83 -27.41
N GLN A 86 10.38 22.94 -27.93
CA GLN A 86 11.15 22.91 -29.18
C GLN A 86 12.35 21.96 -29.06
N LEU A 87 13.13 22.06 -27.99
CA LEU A 87 14.28 21.19 -27.74
C LEU A 87 13.89 19.71 -27.65
N ILE A 88 12.74 19.41 -27.05
CA ILE A 88 12.21 18.04 -27.02
C ILE A 88 11.90 17.54 -28.44
N PHE A 89 11.23 18.33 -29.26
CA PHE A 89 10.91 17.98 -30.64
C PHE A 89 12.16 17.84 -31.53
N GLU A 90 13.22 18.57 -31.21
CA GLU A 90 14.53 18.46 -31.88
C GLU A 90 15.35 17.26 -31.39
N GLY A 91 14.87 16.48 -30.40
CA GLY A 91 15.60 15.35 -29.79
C GLY A 91 16.72 15.76 -28.83
N ARG A 92 16.80 17.03 -28.44
CA ARG A 92 17.82 17.62 -27.56
C ARG A 92 17.40 17.53 -26.10
N TYR A 93 17.17 16.32 -25.62
CA TYR A 93 16.55 16.07 -24.30
C TYR A 93 17.38 16.60 -23.13
N LYS A 94 18.70 16.46 -23.15
CA LYS A 94 19.58 16.98 -22.08
C LYS A 94 19.48 18.49 -21.92
N GLU A 95 19.44 19.20 -23.04
CA GLU A 95 19.32 20.65 -23.02
C GLU A 95 17.91 21.11 -22.60
N ALA A 96 16.88 20.35 -23.02
CA ALA A 96 15.52 20.58 -22.57
C ALA A 96 15.38 20.42 -21.06
N GLU A 97 15.95 19.35 -20.50
CA GLU A 97 15.97 19.07 -19.06
C GLU A 97 16.71 20.17 -18.29
N GLN A 98 17.91 20.54 -18.72
CA GLN A 98 18.68 21.60 -18.08
C GLN A 98 17.94 22.93 -18.10
N LEU A 99 17.38 23.31 -19.24
CA LEU A 99 16.62 24.56 -19.36
C LEU A 99 15.34 24.53 -18.50
N ALA A 100 14.66 23.40 -18.43
CA ALA A 100 13.49 23.22 -17.57
C ALA A 100 13.86 23.37 -16.10
N ASN A 101 14.90 22.68 -15.65
CA ASN A 101 15.38 22.76 -14.26
C ASN A 101 15.78 24.18 -13.87
N ASP A 102 16.41 24.92 -14.77
CA ASP A 102 16.93 26.27 -14.49
C ASP A 102 15.84 27.36 -14.52
N LYS A 103 14.78 27.18 -15.34
CA LYS A 103 13.87 28.30 -15.68
C LYS A 103 12.37 27.94 -15.60
N VAL A 104 12.01 26.67 -15.44
CA VAL A 104 10.60 26.24 -15.41
C VAL A 104 10.22 25.62 -14.09
N MET A 105 11.13 24.82 -13.51
CA MET A 105 10.87 24.15 -12.25
C MET A 105 10.66 25.13 -11.09
N PRO A 106 9.88 24.72 -10.08
CA PRO A 106 9.58 25.57 -8.93
C PRO A 106 10.80 26.16 -8.25
N VAL A 107 10.66 27.37 -7.73
CA VAL A 107 11.69 28.03 -6.91
C VAL A 107 11.28 27.97 -5.44
N GLY A 108 12.21 27.68 -4.54
CA GLY A 108 11.92 27.60 -3.11
C GLY A 108 12.94 26.78 -2.34
N ALA A 109 12.74 26.67 -1.04
CA ALA A 109 13.68 25.99 -0.15
C ALA A 109 13.85 24.50 -0.47
N ASN A 110 12.79 23.86 -0.96
CA ASN A 110 12.77 22.41 -1.30
C ASN A 110 12.75 22.18 -2.81
N LYS A 111 13.52 22.90 -3.57
CA LYS A 111 13.63 22.80 -5.05
C LYS A 111 13.10 21.46 -5.60
N ASN A 112 12.00 21.46 -6.31
CA ASN A 112 11.43 20.28 -7.00
C ASN A 112 10.82 19.19 -6.11
N MET A 113 10.91 19.27 -4.78
CA MET A 113 10.43 18.22 -3.88
C MET A 113 9.03 18.52 -3.31
N GLY A 114 8.52 19.71 -3.53
CA GLY A 114 7.23 20.12 -2.95
C GLY A 114 7.29 20.27 -1.42
N MET A 115 6.13 20.17 -0.79
CA MET A 115 6.02 20.14 0.67
C MET A 115 6.20 18.70 1.16
N PRO A 116 6.99 18.47 2.23
CA PRO A 116 7.18 17.13 2.76
C PRO A 116 5.87 16.56 3.32
N TYR A 117 5.60 15.32 2.99
CA TYR A 117 4.55 14.54 3.62
C TYR A 117 4.99 14.10 5.02
N GLN A 118 4.06 14.05 5.97
CA GLN A 118 4.36 13.67 7.34
C GLN A 118 3.62 12.38 7.72
N PRO A 119 4.25 11.47 8.49
CA PRO A 119 3.53 10.34 9.06
C PRO A 119 2.51 10.85 10.10
N PHE A 120 1.37 10.19 10.17
CA PHE A 120 0.36 10.49 11.18
C PHE A 120 0.83 10.06 12.58
N GLY A 121 1.40 8.86 12.68
CA GLY A 121 1.89 8.29 13.92
C GLY A 121 1.79 6.77 13.96
N ASP A 122 2.04 6.22 15.13
CA ASP A 122 2.04 4.79 15.39
C ASP A 122 1.07 4.43 16.50
N LEU A 123 0.24 3.42 16.25
CA LEU A 123 -0.65 2.82 17.24
C LEU A 123 -0.02 1.54 17.77
N TYR A 124 0.13 1.44 19.09
CA TYR A 124 0.58 0.23 19.78
C TYR A 124 -0.53 -0.33 20.65
N ILE A 125 -0.87 -1.61 20.43
CA ILE A 125 -1.88 -2.31 21.22
C ILE A 125 -1.19 -3.41 22.01
N ALA A 126 -1.01 -3.20 23.31
CA ALA A 126 -0.40 -4.20 24.18
C ALA A 126 -1.42 -5.27 24.57
N MET A 127 -1.05 -6.53 24.37
CA MET A 127 -1.82 -7.72 24.78
C MET A 127 -0.98 -8.53 25.78
N PRO A 128 -1.08 -8.22 27.09
CA PRO A 128 -0.27 -8.89 28.10
C PRO A 128 -0.47 -10.42 28.09
N GLY A 129 0.64 -11.15 28.19
CA GLY A 129 0.61 -12.60 28.18
C GLY A 129 0.58 -13.25 26.80
N HIS A 130 0.60 -12.52 25.71
CA HIS A 130 0.56 -13.06 24.33
C HIS A 130 1.95 -13.17 23.68
N ALA A 131 3.04 -13.13 24.47
CA ALA A 131 4.39 -13.32 23.95
C ALA A 131 4.70 -14.78 23.55
N ASP A 132 4.16 -15.73 24.33
CA ASP A 132 4.31 -17.16 24.05
C ASP A 132 3.14 -17.64 23.21
N TYR A 133 3.34 -17.77 21.93
CA TYR A 133 2.34 -18.23 20.95
C TYR A 133 2.93 -19.29 20.02
N SER A 134 2.05 -20.03 19.35
CA SER A 134 2.39 -21.02 18.33
C SER A 134 1.42 -20.94 17.15
N HIS A 135 1.69 -21.69 16.08
CA HIS A 135 0.84 -21.78 14.90
C HIS A 135 0.45 -20.41 14.33
N TYR A 136 1.45 -19.53 14.20
CA TYR A 136 1.26 -18.16 13.75
C TYR A 136 1.04 -18.09 12.24
N GLU A 137 0.07 -17.27 11.84
CA GLU A 137 -0.17 -16.86 10.45
C GLU A 137 -0.72 -15.43 10.45
N ARG A 138 -0.23 -14.60 9.55
CA ARG A 138 -0.88 -13.34 9.20
C ARG A 138 -1.21 -13.32 7.72
N GLU A 139 -2.38 -12.82 7.38
CA GLU A 139 -2.83 -12.74 5.99
C GLU A 139 -3.49 -11.40 5.68
N LEU A 140 -3.32 -10.94 4.45
CA LEU A 140 -4.11 -9.88 3.84
C LEU A 140 -5.11 -10.56 2.89
N ASP A 141 -6.37 -10.50 3.27
CA ASP A 141 -7.51 -10.96 2.47
C ASP A 141 -7.95 -9.78 1.58
N LEU A 142 -7.59 -9.88 0.30
CA LEU A 142 -7.89 -8.82 -0.67
C LEU A 142 -9.36 -8.79 -1.07
N ASP A 143 -10.06 -9.92 -0.99
CA ASP A 143 -11.48 -10.00 -1.33
C ASP A 143 -12.35 -9.28 -0.29
N HIS A 144 -11.90 -9.24 0.96
CA HIS A 144 -12.63 -8.62 2.08
C HIS A 144 -11.95 -7.37 2.65
N ALA A 145 -10.83 -6.94 2.05
CA ALA A 145 -10.06 -5.77 2.47
C ALA A 145 -9.72 -5.76 3.97
N ARG A 146 -9.14 -6.86 4.47
CA ARG A 146 -8.82 -7.04 5.90
C ARG A 146 -7.49 -7.74 6.10
N VAL A 147 -6.86 -7.45 7.23
CA VAL A 147 -5.73 -8.20 7.77
C VAL A 147 -6.20 -9.09 8.91
N LEU A 148 -5.79 -10.35 8.88
CA LEU A 148 -6.01 -11.32 9.93
C LEU A 148 -4.66 -11.73 10.50
N VAL A 149 -4.53 -11.75 11.84
CA VAL A 149 -3.40 -12.34 12.56
C VAL A 149 -3.94 -13.48 13.41
N LYS A 150 -3.56 -14.69 13.05
CA LYS A 150 -4.01 -15.95 13.65
C LYS A 150 -2.86 -16.57 14.42
N TYR A 151 -3.11 -17.06 15.62
CA TYR A 151 -2.12 -17.80 16.42
C TYR A 151 -2.79 -18.62 17.50
N GLN A 152 -2.05 -19.55 18.09
CA GLN A 152 -2.51 -20.33 19.23
C GLN A 152 -1.82 -19.87 20.51
N LYS A 153 -2.60 -19.79 21.58
CA LYS A 153 -2.13 -19.53 22.93
C LYS A 153 -2.92 -20.36 23.94
N ASP A 154 -2.21 -21.05 24.83
CA ASP A 154 -2.79 -21.91 25.88
C ASP A 154 -3.83 -22.90 25.31
N GLY A 155 -3.52 -23.46 24.11
CA GLY A 155 -4.38 -24.42 23.42
C GLY A 155 -5.64 -23.83 22.78
N LYS A 156 -5.74 -22.50 22.69
CA LYS A 156 -6.86 -21.79 22.05
C LYS A 156 -6.41 -21.08 20.79
N ASP A 157 -7.23 -21.15 19.77
CA ASP A 157 -7.06 -20.34 18.55
C ASP A 157 -7.54 -18.90 18.79
N LEU A 158 -6.72 -17.96 18.42
CA LEU A 158 -6.97 -16.53 18.52
C LEU A 158 -6.84 -15.89 17.14
N ILE A 159 -7.71 -14.92 16.88
CA ILE A 159 -7.71 -14.17 15.63
C ILE A 159 -7.84 -12.68 15.97
N LEU A 160 -6.88 -11.89 15.51
CA LEU A 160 -7.00 -10.44 15.46
C LEU A 160 -7.40 -10.05 14.05
N GLU A 161 -8.51 -9.36 13.93
CA GLU A 161 -9.01 -8.85 12.63
C GLU A 161 -8.90 -7.34 12.62
N MET A 162 -8.26 -6.80 11.59
CA MET A 162 -8.15 -5.37 11.32
C MET A 162 -8.74 -5.10 9.95
N LYS A 163 -9.73 -4.21 9.91
CA LYS A 163 -10.40 -3.76 8.69
C LYS A 163 -10.85 -2.31 8.84
N GLN A 164 -11.19 -1.68 7.74
CA GLN A 164 -11.82 -0.36 7.70
C GLN A 164 -13.24 -0.45 7.20
#